data_25ff756a430f3883d40aa233b4da7b95
#
_entry.id   25ff756a430f3883d40aa233b4da7b95
#
_cell.length_a   1.000
_cell.length_b   1.000
_cell.length_c   1.000
_cell.angle_alpha   90.00
_cell.angle_beta   90.00
_cell.angle_gamma   90.00
#
_symmetry.space_group_name_H-M   'P 1'
#
loop_
_entity.id
_entity.type
_entity.pdbx_description
1 polymer ?
#
loop_
_entity_poly.entity_id
_entity_poly.type
_entity_poly.pdbx_seq_one_letter_code
_entity_poly.pdbx_strand_id
1 'polypeptide(L)'
;GALRPAVILGGNRIPFARANTAYAEVGNQEMLTATLDGLVARFGLQGECLGQVTAGAVLKHPRNFNLTREAVLGSALSAATPAADVQVACATGMEAVGTLANKIRLGQLDSAIGGGVDSISDAPVSLSDGARRVLLQLTTAKTMKDRLRALAQLRPGQLVPEPAGAGEPRTGMSMGEHQALTTHKWGITRQAQDELAAASHRNLGAAYAAGYMDDLVTPFHGLARDNNLRPDSTPEKLAGLKPVFGRQLGDEATMTAGNSTPLTDGASAVLLSSEEWAAERGLPVLAEFVDMENAAVDFVDGHEGLLMAPAYAVPRLLARHGLT
;
A
#
# COMPACT_ATOMS: atom_id res chain seq x y z
N GLY A 1 -19.19 13.00 24.94
CA GLY A 1 -18.57 12.13 25.91
C GLY A 1 -17.05 12.28 25.88
N ALA A 2 -16.37 11.88 26.92
CA ALA A 2 -14.91 11.84 26.91
C ALA A 2 -14.41 10.85 25.85
N LEU A 3 -13.30 11.17 25.19
CA LEU A 3 -12.64 10.24 24.27
C LEU A 3 -12.05 9.07 25.08
N ARG A 4 -12.17 7.85 24.56
CA ARG A 4 -11.54 6.67 25.16
C ARG A 4 -10.29 6.26 24.37
N PRO A 5 -9.34 5.52 24.95
CA PRO A 5 -8.18 5.03 24.22
C PRO A 5 -8.57 4.09 23.06
N ALA A 6 -7.87 4.21 21.94
CA ALA A 6 -7.83 3.18 20.91
C ALA A 6 -6.48 2.48 21.00
N VAL A 7 -6.50 1.15 21.08
CA VAL A 7 -5.30 0.35 21.31
C VAL A 7 -4.99 -0.56 20.12
N ILE A 8 -3.71 -0.83 19.93
CA ILE A 8 -3.20 -1.73 18.91
C ILE A 8 -2.88 -3.07 19.58
N LEU A 9 -3.49 -4.14 19.09
CA LEU A 9 -3.34 -5.48 19.65
C LEU A 9 -2.33 -6.32 18.88
N GLY A 10 -2.15 -6.05 17.60
CA GLY A 10 -1.18 -6.73 16.77
C GLY A 10 -1.42 -6.50 15.29
N GLY A 11 -0.62 -7.15 14.49
CA GLY A 11 -0.70 -7.08 13.05
C GLY A 11 -0.43 -8.40 12.38
N ASN A 12 -0.69 -8.45 11.09
CA ASN A 12 -0.32 -9.55 10.22
C ASN A 12 -0.05 -9.04 8.82
N ARG A 13 0.86 -9.70 8.13
CA ARG A 13 1.07 -9.53 6.70
C ARG A 13 1.43 -10.85 6.04
N ILE A 14 1.28 -10.93 4.73
CA ILE A 14 1.93 -11.96 3.94
C ILE A 14 3.36 -11.51 3.60
N PRO A 15 4.27 -12.42 3.22
CA PRO A 15 5.58 -12.02 2.70
C PRO A 15 5.42 -11.06 1.53
N PHE A 16 6.26 -10.04 1.45
CA PHE A 16 6.28 -9.16 0.29
C PHE A 16 7.05 -9.80 -0.84
N ALA A 17 6.44 -9.86 -2.00
CA ALA A 17 7.01 -10.47 -3.19
C ALA A 17 7.39 -9.39 -4.21
N ARG A 18 8.59 -9.51 -4.78
CA ARG A 18 8.98 -8.71 -5.93
C ARG A 18 7.99 -8.96 -7.06
N ALA A 19 7.59 -7.90 -7.76
CA ALA A 19 6.64 -7.98 -8.86
C ALA A 19 7.05 -9.01 -9.92
N ASN A 20 6.06 -9.70 -10.49
CA ASN A 20 6.23 -10.76 -11.47
C ASN A 20 7.05 -11.97 -10.98
N THR A 21 6.97 -12.27 -9.68
CA THR A 21 7.58 -13.47 -9.07
C THR A 21 6.50 -14.36 -8.43
N ALA A 22 6.57 -14.64 -7.14
CA ALA A 22 5.70 -15.62 -6.47
C ALA A 22 4.20 -15.27 -6.53
N TYR A 23 3.83 -14.00 -6.65
CA TYR A 23 2.43 -13.56 -6.73
C TYR A 23 2.02 -13.06 -8.11
N ALA A 24 2.69 -13.53 -9.16
CA ALA A 24 2.45 -13.07 -10.53
C ALA A 24 0.99 -13.24 -11.00
N GLU A 25 0.29 -14.25 -10.49
CA GLU A 25 -1.11 -14.56 -10.84
C GLU A 25 -2.08 -14.31 -9.67
N VAL A 26 -1.64 -13.61 -8.63
CA VAL A 26 -2.41 -13.39 -7.40
C VAL A 26 -2.95 -11.97 -7.37
N GLY A 27 -4.27 -11.83 -7.17
CA GLY A 27 -4.93 -10.53 -7.12
C GLY A 27 -5.00 -9.92 -5.72
N ASN A 28 -5.38 -8.65 -5.66
CA ASN A 28 -5.51 -7.89 -4.40
C ASN A 28 -6.48 -8.56 -3.42
N GLN A 29 -7.63 -9.04 -3.90
CA GLN A 29 -8.64 -9.67 -3.04
C GLN A 29 -8.09 -10.91 -2.34
N GLU A 30 -7.37 -11.76 -3.06
CA GLU A 30 -6.78 -12.98 -2.51
C GLU A 30 -5.70 -12.67 -1.46
N MET A 31 -4.80 -11.71 -1.75
CA MET A 31 -3.76 -11.29 -0.81
C MET A 31 -4.35 -10.68 0.46
N LEU A 32 -5.35 -9.81 0.32
CA LEU A 32 -6.00 -9.19 1.49
C LEU A 32 -6.76 -10.21 2.32
N THR A 33 -7.49 -11.14 1.68
CA THR A 33 -8.18 -12.24 2.37
C THR A 33 -7.21 -13.10 3.16
N ALA A 34 -6.09 -13.51 2.58
CA ALA A 34 -5.06 -14.29 3.27
C ALA A 34 -4.48 -13.53 4.47
N THR A 35 -4.28 -12.23 4.33
CA THR A 35 -3.80 -11.37 5.42
C THR A 35 -4.81 -11.28 6.56
N LEU A 36 -6.10 -11.13 6.25
CA LEU A 36 -7.18 -11.15 7.25
C LEU A 36 -7.26 -12.50 7.96
N ASP A 37 -7.20 -13.59 7.21
CA ASP A 37 -7.27 -14.93 7.79
C ASP A 37 -6.09 -15.24 8.72
N GLY A 38 -4.89 -14.79 8.38
CA GLY A 38 -3.73 -14.89 9.25
C GLY A 38 -3.92 -14.10 10.56
N LEU A 39 -4.50 -12.92 10.49
CA LEU A 39 -4.83 -12.12 11.67
C LEU A 39 -5.94 -12.79 12.52
N VAL A 40 -7.00 -13.27 11.87
CA VAL A 40 -8.09 -14.01 12.50
C VAL A 40 -7.57 -15.25 13.26
N ALA A 41 -6.69 -16.01 12.63
CA ALA A 41 -6.09 -17.20 13.23
C ALA A 41 -5.25 -16.87 14.48
N ARG A 42 -4.47 -15.79 14.43
CA ARG A 42 -3.59 -15.36 15.54
C ARG A 42 -4.38 -14.90 16.76
N PHE A 43 -5.50 -14.23 16.56
CA PHE A 43 -6.29 -13.62 17.62
C PHE A 43 -7.59 -14.34 17.95
N GLY A 44 -7.83 -15.52 17.36
CA GLY A 44 -9.00 -16.34 17.64
C GLY A 44 -10.33 -15.68 17.23
N LEU A 45 -10.37 -15.00 16.11
CA LEU A 45 -11.51 -14.19 15.67
C LEU A 45 -12.43 -14.91 14.66
N GLN A 46 -12.36 -16.23 14.54
CA GLN A 46 -13.21 -17.00 13.63
C GLN A 46 -14.69 -16.77 13.92
N GLY A 47 -15.42 -16.34 12.91
CA GLY A 47 -16.85 -16.05 13.02
C GLY A 47 -17.20 -14.77 13.80
N GLU A 48 -16.21 -14.04 14.31
CA GLU A 48 -16.44 -12.76 15.01
C GLU A 48 -16.96 -11.69 14.06
N CYS A 49 -17.94 -10.93 14.52
CA CYS A 49 -18.41 -9.72 13.86
C CYS A 49 -17.67 -8.53 14.48
N LEU A 50 -16.68 -8.01 13.77
CA LEU A 50 -15.97 -6.81 14.20
C LEU A 50 -16.77 -5.55 13.89
N GLY A 51 -16.43 -4.43 14.52
CA GLY A 51 -17.08 -3.16 14.28
C GLY A 51 -16.89 -2.66 12.84
N GLN A 52 -15.68 -2.77 12.28
CA GLN A 52 -15.42 -2.44 10.88
C GLN A 52 -14.05 -2.96 10.42
N VAL A 53 -13.95 -3.35 9.15
CA VAL A 53 -12.68 -3.52 8.44
C VAL A 53 -12.55 -2.42 7.40
N THR A 54 -11.44 -1.71 7.40
CA THR A 54 -11.13 -0.69 6.38
C THR A 54 -9.77 -0.99 5.77
N ALA A 55 -9.72 -1.09 4.46
CA ALA A 55 -8.49 -1.29 3.71
C ALA A 55 -8.61 -0.64 2.34
N GLY A 56 -7.58 -0.74 1.52
CA GLY A 56 -7.64 -0.23 0.15
C GLY A 56 -6.44 -0.65 -0.66
N ALA A 57 -6.51 -0.32 -1.95
CA ALA A 57 -5.46 -0.55 -2.92
C ALA A 57 -5.38 0.63 -3.89
N VAL A 58 -4.18 0.93 -4.37
CA VAL A 58 -3.97 1.94 -5.41
C VAL A 58 -4.36 1.39 -6.78
N LEU A 59 -3.88 0.18 -7.10
CA LEU A 59 -4.12 -0.48 -8.37
C LEU A 59 -5.27 -1.49 -8.22
N LYS A 60 -6.51 -1.04 -8.44
CA LYS A 60 -7.71 -1.88 -8.38
C LYS A 60 -8.31 -2.13 -9.75
N HIS A 61 -8.62 -3.40 -10.04
CA HIS A 61 -9.48 -3.73 -11.17
C HIS A 61 -10.93 -3.22 -10.95
N PRO A 62 -11.68 -2.90 -12.02
CA PRO A 62 -13.10 -2.56 -11.90
C PRO A 62 -13.93 -3.62 -11.17
N ARG A 63 -13.57 -4.91 -11.27
CA ARG A 63 -14.22 -6.00 -10.53
C ARG A 63 -14.03 -5.90 -9.01
N ASN A 64 -13.02 -5.17 -8.54
CA ASN A 64 -12.64 -5.04 -7.13
C ASN A 64 -13.02 -3.67 -6.54
N PHE A 65 -13.99 -2.97 -7.10
CA PHE A 65 -14.40 -1.65 -6.56
C PHE A 65 -14.90 -1.72 -5.11
N ASN A 66 -15.33 -2.87 -4.64
CA ASN A 66 -15.73 -3.17 -3.26
C ASN A 66 -14.74 -4.15 -2.61
N LEU A 67 -13.44 -3.92 -2.79
CA LEU A 67 -12.36 -4.85 -2.46
C LEU A 67 -12.39 -5.33 -1.01
N THR A 68 -12.46 -4.41 -0.05
CA THR A 68 -12.40 -4.76 1.38
C THR A 68 -13.62 -5.59 1.79
N ARG A 69 -14.80 -5.25 1.30
CA ARG A 69 -16.01 -6.03 1.57
C ARG A 69 -15.88 -7.46 1.03
N GLU A 70 -15.41 -7.63 -0.19
CA GLU A 70 -15.22 -8.96 -0.79
C GLU A 70 -14.13 -9.77 -0.04
N ALA A 71 -13.08 -9.11 0.42
CA ALA A 71 -12.06 -9.78 1.22
C ALA A 71 -12.61 -10.26 2.58
N VAL A 72 -13.46 -9.45 3.24
CA VAL A 72 -14.15 -9.87 4.47
C VAL A 72 -15.08 -11.04 4.21
N LEU A 73 -15.86 -11.02 3.13
CA LEU A 73 -16.77 -12.13 2.77
C LEU A 73 -16.01 -13.42 2.44
N GLY A 74 -14.79 -13.33 1.92
CA GLY A 74 -13.92 -14.46 1.66
C GLY A 74 -13.10 -14.94 2.85
N SER A 75 -13.08 -14.19 3.96
CA SER A 75 -12.32 -14.50 5.16
C SER A 75 -13.11 -15.32 6.19
N ALA A 76 -12.44 -15.73 7.26
CA ALA A 76 -13.07 -16.41 8.37
C ALA A 76 -13.79 -15.47 9.37
N LEU A 77 -13.84 -14.16 9.12
CA LEU A 77 -14.68 -13.23 9.88
C LEU A 77 -16.17 -13.47 9.60
N SER A 78 -17.02 -13.01 10.49
CA SER A 78 -18.48 -12.98 10.20
C SER A 78 -18.75 -12.13 8.96
N ALA A 79 -19.58 -12.64 8.06
CA ALA A 79 -20.09 -11.91 6.91
C ALA A 79 -20.87 -10.63 7.26
N ALA A 80 -21.30 -10.50 8.52
CA ALA A 80 -21.96 -9.31 9.05
C ALA A 80 -20.98 -8.18 9.42
N THR A 81 -19.67 -8.42 9.38
CA THR A 81 -18.66 -7.40 9.65
C THR A 81 -18.70 -6.29 8.58
N PRO A 82 -18.98 -5.02 8.94
CA PRO A 82 -18.94 -3.91 8.00
C PRO A 82 -17.56 -3.72 7.40
N ALA A 83 -17.51 -3.30 6.13
CA ALA A 83 -16.24 -3.04 5.45
C ALA A 83 -16.31 -1.78 4.59
N ALA A 84 -15.19 -1.09 4.44
CA ALA A 84 -15.05 0.10 3.63
C ALA A 84 -13.69 0.14 2.93
N ASP A 85 -13.67 0.69 1.73
CA ASP A 85 -12.43 1.01 1.01
C ASP A 85 -12.02 2.46 1.27
N VAL A 86 -10.71 2.68 1.40
CA VAL A 86 -10.08 4.00 1.44
C VAL A 86 -8.88 4.01 0.50
N GLN A 87 -8.53 5.17 -0.04
CA GLN A 87 -7.35 5.29 -0.88
C GLN A 87 -6.64 6.63 -0.64
N VAL A 88 -5.42 6.57 -0.15
CA VAL A 88 -4.49 7.69 0.03
C VAL A 88 -3.11 7.27 -0.47
N ALA A 89 -3.04 6.83 -1.73
CA ALA A 89 -1.82 6.32 -2.35
C ALA A 89 -1.04 5.37 -1.40
N CYS A 90 0.26 5.57 -1.22
CA CYS A 90 1.10 4.73 -0.35
C CYS A 90 0.75 4.83 1.15
N ALA A 91 0.00 5.85 1.59
CA ALA A 91 -0.43 6.04 2.97
C ALA A 91 -1.79 5.41 3.29
N THR A 92 -2.39 4.66 2.36
CA THR A 92 -3.72 4.05 2.50
C THR A 92 -3.90 3.25 3.79
N GLY A 93 -2.93 2.40 4.14
CA GLY A 93 -3.00 1.60 5.37
C GLY A 93 -2.96 2.45 6.63
N MET A 94 -2.16 3.50 6.66
CA MET A 94 -2.10 4.44 7.78
C MET A 94 -3.41 5.22 7.94
N GLU A 95 -3.99 5.70 6.84
CA GLU A 95 -5.30 6.38 6.84
C GLU A 95 -6.42 5.46 7.35
N ALA A 96 -6.42 4.20 6.92
CA ALA A 96 -7.37 3.20 7.40
C ALA A 96 -7.28 3.01 8.93
N VAL A 97 -6.06 2.82 9.45
CA VAL A 97 -5.81 2.66 10.89
C VAL A 97 -6.21 3.92 11.67
N GLY A 98 -5.80 5.09 11.23
CA GLY A 98 -6.10 6.36 11.91
C GLY A 98 -7.59 6.67 11.95
N THR A 99 -8.29 6.47 10.85
CA THR A 99 -9.76 6.66 10.78
C THR A 99 -10.49 5.70 11.73
N LEU A 100 -10.09 4.43 11.76
CA LEU A 100 -10.70 3.44 12.66
C LEU A 100 -10.38 3.72 14.13
N ALA A 101 -9.15 4.10 14.44
CA ALA A 101 -8.76 4.52 15.78
C ALA A 101 -9.62 5.70 16.30
N ASN A 102 -9.86 6.69 15.44
CA ASN A 102 -10.73 7.81 15.78
C ASN A 102 -12.20 7.38 16.02
N LYS A 103 -12.73 6.45 15.24
CA LYS A 103 -14.06 5.87 15.48
C LYS A 103 -14.12 5.12 16.80
N ILE A 104 -13.08 4.37 17.18
CA ILE A 104 -12.99 3.69 18.48
C ILE A 104 -12.94 4.73 19.60
N ARG A 105 -12.11 5.76 19.50
CA ARG A 105 -12.00 6.84 20.49
C ARG A 105 -13.31 7.58 20.71
N LEU A 106 -14.11 7.73 19.66
CA LEU A 106 -15.46 8.33 19.73
C LEU A 106 -16.53 7.37 20.27
N GLY A 107 -16.20 6.12 20.55
CA GLY A 107 -17.16 5.12 21.00
C GLY A 107 -18.11 4.61 19.92
N GLN A 108 -17.80 4.80 18.64
CA GLN A 108 -18.60 4.31 17.52
C GLN A 108 -18.32 2.83 17.20
N LEU A 109 -17.12 2.37 17.48
CA LEU A 109 -16.66 0.99 17.28
C LEU A 109 -15.91 0.50 18.51
N ASP A 110 -15.98 -0.80 18.80
CA ASP A 110 -15.20 -1.45 19.85
C ASP A 110 -13.99 -2.22 19.31
N SER A 111 -14.07 -2.65 18.05
CA SER A 111 -13.00 -3.40 17.38
C SER A 111 -12.94 -3.07 15.89
N ALA A 112 -11.75 -3.14 15.32
CA ALA A 112 -11.55 -2.85 13.90
C ALA A 112 -10.28 -3.48 13.36
N ILE A 113 -10.23 -3.70 12.04
CA ILE A 113 -9.01 -4.04 11.31
C ILE A 113 -8.77 -2.97 10.24
N GLY A 114 -7.60 -2.37 10.26
CA GLY A 114 -7.13 -1.44 9.23
C GLY A 114 -5.99 -2.03 8.44
N GLY A 115 -5.97 -1.83 7.11
CA GLY A 115 -4.91 -2.39 6.31
C GLY A 115 -4.84 -1.85 4.88
N GLY A 116 -4.05 -2.52 4.07
CA GLY A 116 -3.88 -2.20 2.66
C GLY A 116 -3.28 -3.37 1.88
N VAL A 117 -3.44 -3.31 0.58
CA VAL A 117 -2.95 -4.32 -0.36
C VAL A 117 -2.64 -3.66 -1.70
N ASP A 118 -1.61 -4.11 -2.37
CA ASP A 118 -1.41 -3.80 -3.80
C ASP A 118 -0.70 -4.94 -4.52
N SER A 119 -1.04 -5.10 -5.80
CA SER A 119 -0.36 -5.96 -6.74
C SER A 119 0.09 -5.14 -7.94
N ILE A 120 1.39 -5.10 -8.16
CA ILE A 120 1.96 -4.58 -9.41
C ILE A 120 1.89 -5.65 -10.49
N SER A 121 2.02 -6.93 -10.11
CA SER A 121 1.96 -8.07 -11.02
C SER A 121 0.59 -8.22 -11.69
N ASP A 122 -0.50 -8.00 -10.94
CA ASP A 122 -1.88 -8.02 -11.43
C ASP A 122 -2.42 -6.58 -11.64
N ALA A 123 -1.59 -5.68 -12.13
CA ALA A 123 -2.03 -4.31 -12.40
C ALA A 123 -3.12 -4.27 -13.48
N PRO A 124 -4.16 -3.42 -13.32
CA PRO A 124 -5.21 -3.31 -14.31
C PRO A 124 -4.68 -2.73 -15.62
N VAL A 125 -5.15 -3.29 -16.72
CA VAL A 125 -4.91 -2.78 -18.07
C VAL A 125 -6.23 -2.26 -18.60
N SER A 126 -6.25 -1.01 -19.08
CA SER A 126 -7.43 -0.36 -19.59
C SER A 126 -7.47 -0.36 -21.11
N LEU A 127 -8.66 -0.26 -21.66
CA LEU A 127 -8.83 0.13 -23.06
C LEU A 127 -8.64 1.65 -23.19
N SER A 128 -8.18 2.08 -24.34
CA SER A 128 -8.17 3.53 -24.66
C SER A 128 -9.58 4.11 -24.51
N ASP A 129 -9.66 5.39 -24.18
CA ASP A 129 -10.93 6.10 -24.05
C ASP A 129 -11.80 5.97 -25.31
N GLY A 130 -11.18 5.99 -26.49
CA GLY A 130 -11.87 5.81 -27.77
C GLY A 130 -12.53 4.44 -27.89
N ALA A 131 -11.78 3.37 -27.66
CA ALA A 131 -12.30 2.00 -27.68
C ALA A 131 -13.39 1.79 -26.62
N ARG A 132 -13.16 2.26 -25.40
CA ARG A 132 -14.12 2.18 -24.29
C ARG A 132 -15.46 2.83 -24.65
N ARG A 133 -15.43 4.05 -25.22
CA ARG A 133 -16.65 4.76 -25.64
C ARG A 133 -17.43 4.01 -26.71
N VAL A 134 -16.73 3.44 -27.71
CA VAL A 134 -17.37 2.61 -28.72
C VAL A 134 -18.04 1.38 -28.12
N LEU A 135 -17.37 0.68 -27.21
CA LEU A 135 -17.95 -0.48 -26.50
C LEU A 135 -19.19 -0.09 -25.70
N LEU A 136 -19.16 1.02 -24.97
CA LEU A 136 -20.33 1.52 -24.24
C LEU A 136 -21.49 1.88 -25.16
N GLN A 137 -21.24 2.47 -26.33
CA GLN A 137 -22.27 2.73 -27.35
C GLN A 137 -22.86 1.42 -27.87
N LEU A 138 -22.05 0.39 -28.05
CA LEU A 138 -22.53 -0.95 -28.48
C LEU A 138 -23.48 -1.58 -27.47
N THR A 139 -23.27 -1.39 -26.15
CA THR A 139 -24.18 -1.94 -25.13
C THR A 139 -25.54 -1.28 -25.13
N THR A 140 -25.64 -0.03 -25.60
CA THR A 140 -26.89 0.75 -25.65
C THR A 140 -27.56 0.76 -27.02
N ALA A 141 -26.86 0.30 -28.07
CA ALA A 141 -27.34 0.27 -29.45
C ALA A 141 -28.51 -0.73 -29.62
N LYS A 142 -29.67 -0.21 -30.00
CA LYS A 142 -30.90 -1.01 -30.16
C LYS A 142 -31.05 -1.66 -31.54
N THR A 143 -30.36 -1.12 -32.56
CA THR A 143 -30.45 -1.61 -33.93
C THR A 143 -29.08 -2.06 -34.46
N MET A 144 -29.09 -2.96 -35.45
CA MET A 144 -27.84 -3.35 -36.14
C MET A 144 -27.16 -2.17 -36.82
N LYS A 145 -27.97 -1.22 -37.33
CA LYS A 145 -27.43 0.01 -37.95
C LYS A 145 -26.65 0.86 -36.94
N ASP A 146 -27.18 0.98 -35.72
CA ASP A 146 -26.48 1.75 -34.66
C ASP A 146 -25.22 1.03 -34.18
N ARG A 147 -25.25 -0.31 -34.11
CA ARG A 147 -24.07 -1.12 -33.78
C ARG A 147 -22.96 -0.96 -34.82
N LEU A 148 -23.31 -1.07 -36.10
CA LEU A 148 -22.35 -0.86 -37.20
C LEU A 148 -21.79 0.57 -37.21
N ARG A 149 -22.64 1.57 -36.94
CA ARG A 149 -22.19 2.95 -36.84
C ARG A 149 -21.21 3.17 -35.67
N ALA A 150 -21.47 2.54 -34.53
CA ALA A 150 -20.55 2.59 -33.38
C ALA A 150 -19.22 1.91 -33.71
N LEU A 151 -19.24 0.71 -34.28
CA LEU A 151 -18.04 -0.03 -34.68
C LEU A 151 -17.19 0.73 -35.71
N ALA A 152 -17.83 1.45 -36.65
CA ALA A 152 -17.12 2.25 -37.65
C ALA A 152 -16.31 3.42 -37.08
N GLN A 153 -16.55 3.76 -35.79
CA GLN A 153 -15.76 4.79 -35.08
C GLN A 153 -14.45 4.23 -34.49
N LEU A 154 -14.32 2.89 -34.42
CA LEU A 154 -13.14 2.25 -33.83
C LEU A 154 -11.95 2.38 -34.81
N ARG A 155 -10.87 2.96 -34.30
CA ARG A 155 -9.61 3.11 -35.04
C ARG A 155 -8.62 2.04 -34.55
N PRO A 156 -7.77 1.45 -35.44
CA PRO A 156 -6.81 0.44 -35.04
C PRO A 156 -5.91 0.83 -33.87
N GLY A 157 -5.43 2.08 -33.83
CA GLY A 157 -4.59 2.57 -32.73
C GLY A 157 -5.29 2.64 -31.37
N GLN A 158 -6.63 2.63 -31.33
CA GLN A 158 -7.40 2.60 -30.08
C GLN A 158 -7.52 1.20 -29.46
N LEU A 159 -7.11 0.17 -30.18
CA LEU A 159 -7.10 -1.23 -29.69
C LEU A 159 -5.86 -1.52 -28.85
N VAL A 160 -4.88 -0.65 -28.85
CA VAL A 160 -3.68 -0.81 -28.00
C VAL A 160 -4.10 -0.63 -26.54
N PRO A 161 -3.87 -1.63 -25.67
CA PRO A 161 -4.20 -1.52 -24.26
C PRO A 161 -3.35 -0.45 -23.57
N GLU A 162 -3.95 0.25 -22.62
CA GLU A 162 -3.26 1.24 -21.80
C GLU A 162 -2.95 0.62 -20.43
N PRO A 163 -1.66 0.38 -20.09
CA PRO A 163 -1.29 -0.08 -18.78
C PRO A 163 -1.58 1.00 -17.72
N ALA A 164 -1.69 0.59 -16.46
CA ALA A 164 -1.76 1.54 -15.35
C ALA A 164 -0.55 2.50 -15.40
N GLY A 165 -0.82 3.80 -15.32
CA GLY A 165 0.23 4.81 -15.41
C GLY A 165 1.26 4.66 -14.30
N ALA A 166 2.53 4.52 -14.65
CA ALA A 166 3.64 4.41 -13.70
C ALA A 166 4.14 5.78 -13.19
N GLY A 167 3.67 6.87 -13.78
CA GLY A 167 4.07 8.23 -13.49
C GLY A 167 2.96 9.07 -12.84
N GLU A 168 3.38 10.14 -12.19
CA GLU A 168 2.45 11.13 -11.67
C GLU A 168 1.78 11.88 -12.85
N PRO A 169 0.42 11.95 -12.91
CA PRO A 169 -0.28 12.47 -14.08
C PRO A 169 0.02 13.93 -14.43
N ARG A 170 0.34 14.76 -13.44
CA ARG A 170 0.62 16.19 -13.64
C ARG A 170 1.99 16.46 -14.25
N THR A 171 2.98 15.62 -13.91
CA THR A 171 4.37 15.82 -14.31
C THR A 171 4.84 14.81 -15.36
N GLY A 172 4.17 13.67 -15.50
CA GLY A 172 4.58 12.55 -16.34
C GLY A 172 5.79 11.79 -15.82
N MET A 173 6.37 12.20 -14.69
CA MET A 173 7.55 11.56 -14.10
C MET A 173 7.18 10.42 -13.16
N SER A 174 8.01 9.40 -13.11
CA SER A 174 7.89 8.32 -12.13
C SER A 174 8.25 8.80 -10.71
N MET A 175 7.85 8.02 -9.70
CA MET A 175 8.23 8.30 -8.30
C MET A 175 9.75 8.33 -8.13
N GLY A 176 10.47 7.43 -8.80
CA GLY A 176 11.94 7.41 -8.79
C GLY A 176 12.58 8.66 -9.38
N GLU A 177 12.04 9.19 -10.48
CA GLU A 177 12.51 10.44 -11.08
C GLU A 177 12.23 11.64 -10.18
N HIS A 178 11.04 11.75 -9.60
CA HIS A 178 10.72 12.77 -8.60
C HIS A 178 11.67 12.71 -7.41
N GLN A 179 11.93 11.50 -6.88
CA GLN A 179 12.83 11.34 -5.75
C GLN A 179 14.29 11.66 -6.10
N ALA A 180 14.73 11.38 -7.32
CA ALA A 180 16.08 11.77 -7.76
C ALA A 180 16.29 13.28 -7.74
N LEU A 181 15.29 14.07 -8.19
CA LEU A 181 15.34 15.53 -8.12
C LEU A 181 15.34 16.03 -6.66
N THR A 182 14.50 15.44 -5.81
CA THR A 182 14.44 15.78 -4.39
C THR A 182 15.77 15.46 -3.70
N THR A 183 16.34 14.30 -3.95
CA THR A 183 17.63 13.86 -3.39
C THR A 183 18.76 14.83 -3.76
N HIS A 184 18.80 15.26 -5.02
CA HIS A 184 19.74 16.26 -5.51
C HIS A 184 19.52 17.61 -4.82
N LYS A 185 18.29 18.12 -4.80
CA LYS A 185 17.92 19.39 -4.17
C LYS A 185 18.29 19.45 -2.68
N TRP A 186 18.12 18.35 -1.96
CA TRP A 186 18.41 18.23 -0.54
C TRP A 186 19.87 17.85 -0.24
N GLY A 187 20.70 17.66 -1.25
CA GLY A 187 22.10 17.30 -1.10
C GLY A 187 22.34 15.94 -0.42
N ILE A 188 21.40 14.99 -0.58
CA ILE A 188 21.56 13.65 -0.02
C ILE A 188 22.61 12.88 -0.81
N THR A 189 23.68 12.52 -0.15
CA THR A 189 24.83 11.86 -0.83
C THR A 189 24.49 10.45 -1.27
N ARG A 190 25.17 9.97 -2.31
CA ARG A 190 25.12 8.58 -2.75
C ARG A 190 25.45 7.61 -1.64
N GLN A 191 26.48 7.92 -0.84
CA GLN A 191 26.92 7.10 0.28
C GLN A 191 25.80 6.94 1.32
N ALA A 192 25.13 8.02 1.74
CA ALA A 192 24.04 7.96 2.71
C ALA A 192 22.87 7.07 2.22
N GLN A 193 22.55 7.14 0.92
CA GLN A 193 21.52 6.29 0.31
C GLN A 193 21.91 4.81 0.33
N ASP A 194 23.14 4.49 -0.05
CA ASP A 194 23.62 3.12 -0.08
C ASP A 194 23.77 2.53 1.35
N GLU A 195 24.21 3.32 2.32
CA GLU A 195 24.27 2.93 3.74
C GLU A 195 22.88 2.61 4.30
N LEU A 196 21.88 3.45 4.01
CA LEU A 196 20.48 3.23 4.43
C LEU A 196 19.92 1.94 3.81
N ALA A 197 20.13 1.73 2.51
CA ALA A 197 19.67 0.52 1.83
C ALA A 197 20.32 -0.75 2.39
N ALA A 198 21.64 -0.74 2.58
CA ALA A 198 22.37 -1.86 3.17
C ALA A 198 21.90 -2.15 4.61
N ALA A 199 21.69 -1.11 5.41
CA ALA A 199 21.17 -1.24 6.78
C ALA A 199 19.76 -1.83 6.80
N SER A 200 18.88 -1.42 5.89
CA SER A 200 17.52 -1.95 5.76
C SER A 200 17.52 -3.45 5.50
N HIS A 201 18.30 -3.91 4.54
CA HIS A 201 18.43 -5.34 4.24
C HIS A 201 19.03 -6.13 5.42
N ARG A 202 20.09 -5.63 6.03
CA ARG A 202 20.73 -6.26 7.18
C ARG A 202 19.77 -6.40 8.37
N ASN A 203 19.04 -5.34 8.68
CA ASN A 203 18.13 -5.31 9.83
C ASN A 203 16.94 -6.26 9.63
N LEU A 204 16.35 -6.31 8.43
CA LEU A 204 15.29 -7.26 8.13
C LEU A 204 15.81 -8.71 8.17
N GLY A 205 16.98 -8.98 7.62
CA GLY A 205 17.61 -10.29 7.71
C GLY A 205 17.86 -10.74 9.16
N ALA A 206 18.34 -9.84 10.01
CA ALA A 206 18.51 -10.09 11.44
C ALA A 206 17.18 -10.33 12.16
N ALA A 207 16.13 -9.58 11.82
CA ALA A 207 14.80 -9.76 12.39
C ALA A 207 14.22 -11.15 12.07
N TYR A 208 14.36 -11.62 10.84
CA TYR A 208 13.97 -12.97 10.46
C TYR A 208 14.79 -14.04 11.19
N ALA A 209 16.12 -13.85 11.29
CA ALA A 209 17.00 -14.79 11.96
C ALA A 209 16.71 -14.90 13.48
N ALA A 210 16.30 -13.80 14.09
CA ALA A 210 15.91 -13.74 15.52
C ALA A 210 14.47 -14.23 15.80
N GLY A 211 13.69 -14.62 14.78
CA GLY A 211 12.29 -15.01 14.93
C GLY A 211 11.32 -13.84 15.18
N TYR A 212 11.80 -12.59 15.08
CA TYR A 212 10.96 -11.41 15.35
C TYR A 212 9.76 -11.31 14.39
N MET A 213 9.89 -11.86 13.19
CA MET A 213 8.84 -11.82 12.17
C MET A 213 7.83 -12.97 12.29
N ASP A 214 8.05 -13.95 13.15
CA ASP A 214 7.23 -15.18 13.23
C ASP A 214 5.77 -14.88 13.62
N ASP A 215 5.56 -13.89 14.48
CA ASP A 215 4.23 -13.44 14.89
C ASP A 215 3.56 -12.44 13.93
N LEU A 216 4.26 -12.02 12.89
CA LEU A 216 3.82 -10.95 12.00
C LEU A 216 3.55 -11.42 10.57
N VAL A 217 4.19 -12.50 10.13
CA VAL A 217 4.15 -12.96 8.73
C VAL A 217 3.45 -14.31 8.64
N THR A 218 2.41 -14.35 7.82
CA THR A 218 1.73 -15.59 7.42
C THR A 218 2.27 -16.07 6.09
N PRO A 219 2.87 -17.26 5.98
CA PRO A 219 3.32 -17.81 4.70
C PRO A 219 2.20 -17.84 3.67
N PHE A 220 2.53 -17.52 2.41
CA PHE A 220 1.55 -17.42 1.34
C PHE A 220 2.19 -17.77 -0.01
N HIS A 221 1.49 -18.55 -0.85
CA HIS A 221 1.94 -18.96 -2.18
C HIS A 221 3.41 -19.41 -2.25
N GLY A 222 3.82 -20.24 -1.30
CA GLY A 222 5.17 -20.79 -1.26
C GLY A 222 6.25 -19.87 -0.68
N LEU A 223 5.91 -18.63 -0.35
CA LEU A 223 6.82 -17.74 0.36
C LEU A 223 6.58 -17.78 1.88
N ALA A 224 7.66 -17.86 2.65
CA ALA A 224 7.68 -17.67 4.10
C ALA A 224 8.40 -16.36 4.49
N ARG A 225 9.14 -15.77 3.59
CA ARG A 225 9.92 -14.53 3.78
C ARG A 225 9.84 -13.64 2.56
N ASP A 226 10.12 -12.36 2.75
CA ASP A 226 10.20 -11.39 1.65
C ASP A 226 11.28 -11.81 0.65
N ASN A 227 10.92 -11.93 -0.62
CA ASN A 227 11.86 -12.41 -1.64
C ASN A 227 12.70 -11.30 -2.29
N ASN A 228 12.47 -10.05 -1.90
CA ASN A 228 13.31 -8.92 -2.27
C ASN A 228 14.43 -8.63 -1.24
N LEU A 229 14.46 -9.37 -0.12
CA LEU A 229 15.50 -9.28 0.88
C LEU A 229 16.86 -9.77 0.32
N ARG A 230 17.90 -8.95 0.48
CA ARG A 230 19.30 -9.23 0.10
C ARG A 230 20.20 -8.98 1.30
N PRO A 231 20.31 -9.93 2.22
CA PRO A 231 21.05 -9.73 3.48
C PRO A 231 22.57 -9.57 3.28
N ASP A 232 23.08 -9.90 2.10
CA ASP A 232 24.48 -9.73 1.71
C ASP A 232 24.79 -8.35 1.08
N SER A 233 23.81 -7.43 1.08
CA SER A 233 24.02 -6.06 0.60
C SER A 233 24.97 -5.30 1.53
N THR A 234 25.97 -4.65 0.93
CA THR A 234 26.90 -3.75 1.64
C THR A 234 27.01 -2.43 0.89
N PRO A 235 27.37 -1.32 1.56
CA PRO A 235 27.58 -0.05 0.88
C PRO A 235 28.58 -0.13 -0.28
N GLU A 236 29.64 -0.92 -0.15
CA GLU A 236 30.66 -1.12 -1.18
C GLU A 236 30.10 -1.81 -2.43
N LYS A 237 29.26 -2.85 -2.25
CA LYS A 237 28.59 -3.52 -3.35
C LYS A 237 27.62 -2.58 -4.06
N LEU A 238 26.86 -1.78 -3.30
CA LEU A 238 25.89 -0.83 -3.83
C LEU A 238 26.57 0.32 -4.57
N ALA A 239 27.72 0.80 -4.09
CA ALA A 239 28.48 1.88 -4.70
C ALA A 239 28.89 1.59 -6.17
N GLY A 240 29.06 0.31 -6.52
CA GLY A 240 29.36 -0.13 -7.89
C GLY A 240 28.20 -0.05 -8.88
N LEU A 241 26.97 0.19 -8.43
CA LEU A 241 25.79 0.22 -9.29
C LEU A 241 25.65 1.56 -10.01
N LYS A 242 25.16 1.51 -11.25
CA LYS A 242 24.88 2.72 -12.04
C LYS A 242 23.51 3.31 -11.67
N PRO A 243 23.36 4.65 -11.67
CA PRO A 243 22.07 5.32 -11.51
C PRO A 243 21.07 4.87 -12.57
N VAL A 244 19.81 4.69 -12.15
CA VAL A 244 18.67 4.33 -13.00
C VAL A 244 17.62 5.44 -13.07
N PHE A 245 17.62 6.36 -12.10
CA PHE A 245 16.75 7.53 -12.05
C PHE A 245 17.55 8.83 -12.06
N GLY A 246 16.93 9.91 -12.50
CA GLY A 246 17.56 11.23 -12.52
C GLY A 246 18.52 11.42 -13.70
N ARG A 247 18.26 10.82 -14.86
CA ARG A 247 19.13 10.94 -16.06
C ARG A 247 19.40 12.39 -16.48
N GLN A 248 18.43 13.28 -16.23
CA GLN A 248 18.59 14.72 -16.50
C GLN A 248 19.63 15.40 -15.61
N LEU A 249 20.06 14.77 -14.52
CA LEU A 249 21.11 15.25 -13.64
C LEU A 249 22.53 14.86 -14.11
N GLY A 250 22.64 14.03 -15.16
CA GLY A 250 23.93 13.56 -15.66
C GLY A 250 24.76 12.87 -14.60
N ASP A 251 25.98 13.34 -14.38
CA ASP A 251 26.93 12.76 -13.41
C ASP A 251 26.53 12.98 -11.93
N GLU A 252 25.55 13.86 -11.68
CA GLU A 252 25.02 14.10 -10.32
C GLU A 252 23.88 13.14 -9.95
N ALA A 253 23.48 12.25 -10.86
CA ALA A 253 22.48 11.21 -10.57
C ALA A 253 23.05 10.18 -9.59
N THR A 254 22.30 9.87 -8.54
CA THR A 254 22.76 9.00 -7.44
C THR A 254 21.87 7.82 -7.15
N MET A 255 20.63 7.81 -7.67
CA MET A 255 19.66 6.76 -7.37
C MET A 255 19.79 5.56 -8.29
N THR A 256 20.11 4.41 -7.70
CA THR A 256 20.32 3.13 -8.38
C THR A 256 19.20 2.14 -8.08
N ALA A 257 19.19 1.02 -8.79
CA ALA A 257 18.29 -0.09 -8.44
C ALA A 257 18.57 -0.67 -7.04
N GLY A 258 19.79 -0.54 -6.53
CA GLY A 258 20.18 -1.07 -5.22
C GLY A 258 19.79 -0.18 -4.04
N ASN A 259 19.70 1.13 -4.24
CA ASN A 259 19.25 2.08 -3.22
C ASN A 259 17.81 2.58 -3.44
N SER A 260 17.06 1.91 -4.29
CA SER A 260 15.65 2.17 -4.56
C SER A 260 14.83 0.92 -4.27
N THR A 261 13.59 1.09 -3.79
CA THR A 261 12.70 -0.03 -3.55
C THR A 261 12.22 -0.66 -4.87
N PRO A 262 12.19 -2.00 -5.00
CA PRO A 262 11.59 -2.64 -6.16
C PRO A 262 10.07 -2.53 -6.14
N LEU A 263 9.44 -2.69 -7.30
CA LEU A 263 8.00 -2.90 -7.39
C LEU A 263 7.64 -4.21 -6.70
N THR A 264 6.62 -4.17 -5.83
CA THR A 264 6.34 -5.22 -4.85
C THR A 264 4.85 -5.48 -4.74
N ASP A 265 4.49 -6.74 -4.55
CA ASP A 265 3.13 -7.20 -4.25
C ASP A 265 3.04 -7.57 -2.78
N GLY A 266 1.94 -7.24 -2.12
CA GLY A 266 1.76 -7.60 -0.71
C GLY A 266 0.51 -7.02 -0.08
N ALA A 267 0.23 -7.47 1.15
CA ALA A 267 -0.87 -6.99 1.97
C ALA A 267 -0.49 -7.02 3.46
N SER A 268 -1.01 -6.07 4.21
CA SER A 268 -0.83 -6.00 5.66
C SER A 268 -2.08 -5.46 6.35
N ALA A 269 -2.28 -5.85 7.62
CA ALA A 269 -3.41 -5.42 8.42
C ALA A 269 -3.03 -5.31 9.91
N VAL A 270 -3.72 -4.42 10.62
CA VAL A 270 -3.54 -4.14 12.04
C VAL A 270 -4.88 -4.29 12.75
N LEU A 271 -4.91 -5.01 13.88
CA LEU A 271 -6.06 -5.15 14.75
C LEU A 271 -6.04 -4.04 15.81
N LEU A 272 -7.12 -3.27 15.87
CA LEU A 272 -7.35 -2.20 16.83
C LEU A 272 -8.61 -2.49 17.65
N SER A 273 -8.64 -2.00 18.90
CA SER A 273 -9.87 -2.06 19.72
C SER A 273 -9.91 -0.96 20.77
N SER A 274 -11.01 -0.91 21.52
CA SER A 274 -11.03 -0.28 22.84
C SER A 274 -10.26 -1.15 23.84
N GLU A 275 -9.84 -0.57 24.96
CA GLU A 275 -9.19 -1.33 26.04
C GLU A 275 -10.13 -2.38 26.64
N GLU A 276 -11.42 -2.05 26.77
CA GLU A 276 -12.43 -2.94 27.30
C GLU A 276 -12.59 -4.20 26.43
N TRP A 277 -12.70 -4.02 25.11
CA TRP A 277 -12.82 -5.13 24.17
C TRP A 277 -11.61 -6.07 24.22
N ALA A 278 -10.40 -5.49 24.34
CA ALA A 278 -9.16 -6.26 24.49
C ALA A 278 -9.13 -7.04 25.82
N ALA A 279 -9.50 -6.39 26.92
CA ALA A 279 -9.52 -6.99 28.26
C ALA A 279 -10.51 -8.16 28.37
N GLU A 280 -11.72 -8.01 27.82
CA GLU A 280 -12.75 -9.06 27.77
C GLU A 280 -12.27 -10.33 27.07
N ARG A 281 -11.33 -10.21 26.15
CA ARG A 281 -10.73 -11.33 25.38
C ARG A 281 -9.37 -11.77 25.89
N GLY A 282 -8.85 -11.13 26.94
CA GLY A 282 -7.52 -11.40 27.46
C GLY A 282 -6.39 -11.12 26.50
N LEU A 283 -6.61 -10.19 25.55
CA LEU A 283 -5.61 -9.82 24.54
C LEU A 283 -4.68 -8.73 25.08
N PRO A 284 -3.36 -8.92 25.01
CA PRO A 284 -2.42 -7.90 25.47
C PRO A 284 -2.42 -6.68 24.55
N VAL A 285 -2.35 -5.49 25.15
CA VAL A 285 -2.20 -4.24 24.43
C VAL A 285 -0.72 -4.02 24.11
N LEU A 286 -0.39 -3.82 22.82
CA LEU A 286 0.97 -3.54 22.37
C LEU A 286 1.29 -2.05 22.40
N ALA A 287 0.33 -1.21 22.03
CA ALA A 287 0.49 0.25 21.96
C ALA A 287 -0.87 0.93 22.02
N GLU A 288 -0.88 2.21 22.36
CA GLU A 288 -2.02 3.11 22.21
C GLU A 288 -1.86 3.95 20.94
N PHE A 289 -2.95 4.13 20.18
CA PHE A 289 -2.98 5.07 19.08
C PHE A 289 -3.18 6.48 19.64
N VAL A 290 -2.15 7.31 19.55
CA VAL A 290 -2.17 8.67 20.08
C VAL A 290 -2.82 9.65 19.11
N ASP A 291 -2.29 9.74 17.89
CA ASP A 291 -2.73 10.76 16.92
C ASP A 291 -2.25 10.43 15.49
N MET A 292 -2.77 11.19 14.52
CA MET A 292 -2.38 11.14 13.12
C MET A 292 -2.36 12.55 12.53
N GLU A 293 -1.44 12.79 11.60
CA GLU A 293 -1.34 14.05 10.87
C GLU A 293 -1.23 13.80 9.38
N ASN A 294 -1.95 14.57 8.58
CA ASN A 294 -1.89 14.55 7.13
C ASN A 294 -1.27 15.84 6.58
N ALA A 295 -0.48 15.72 5.53
CA ALA A 295 0.06 16.85 4.79
C ALA A 295 0.04 16.61 3.29
N ALA A 296 0.00 17.69 2.54
CA ALA A 296 0.22 17.72 1.11
C ALA A 296 1.27 18.79 0.78
N VAL A 297 1.99 18.61 -0.32
CA VAL A 297 2.99 19.56 -0.79
C VAL A 297 2.66 19.99 -2.22
N ASP A 298 3.00 21.22 -2.55
CA ASP A 298 2.95 21.71 -3.92
C ASP A 298 4.20 21.23 -4.67
N PHE A 299 4.02 20.17 -5.43
CA PHE A 299 5.08 19.56 -6.24
C PHE A 299 4.98 19.91 -7.73
N VAL A 300 3.84 20.45 -8.19
CA VAL A 300 3.57 20.66 -9.61
C VAL A 300 4.48 21.74 -10.15
N ASP A 301 4.63 22.85 -9.44
CA ASP A 301 5.49 23.96 -9.82
C ASP A 301 6.95 23.80 -9.33
N GLY A 302 7.29 22.63 -8.76
CA GLY A 302 8.65 22.32 -8.30
C GLY A 302 9.06 23.02 -7.00
N HIS A 303 8.13 23.58 -6.25
CA HIS A 303 8.42 24.20 -4.95
C HIS A 303 8.90 23.17 -3.93
N GLU A 304 8.31 21.97 -3.95
CA GLU A 304 8.73 20.88 -3.08
C GLU A 304 8.75 19.54 -3.84
N GLY A 305 9.46 18.55 -3.30
CA GLY A 305 9.47 17.18 -3.83
C GLY A 305 8.15 16.46 -3.59
N LEU A 306 7.66 15.72 -4.59
CA LEU A 306 6.39 14.99 -4.54
C LEU A 306 6.23 14.13 -3.28
N LEU A 307 7.31 13.47 -2.84
CA LEU A 307 7.29 12.53 -1.71
C LEU A 307 7.65 13.17 -0.36
N MET A 308 7.67 14.49 -0.27
CA MET A 308 8.13 15.24 0.91
C MET A 308 7.04 15.56 1.93
N ALA A 309 5.79 15.19 1.71
CA ALA A 309 4.70 15.45 2.66
C ALA A 309 5.00 14.99 4.11
N PRO A 310 5.66 13.81 4.34
CA PRO A 310 6.03 13.40 5.70
C PRO A 310 6.97 14.38 6.43
N ALA A 311 7.84 15.08 5.71
CA ALA A 311 8.72 16.10 6.30
C ALA A 311 7.96 17.29 6.90
N TYR A 312 6.71 17.48 6.51
CA TYR A 312 5.82 18.51 7.04
C TYR A 312 4.81 17.95 8.05
N ALA A 313 4.31 16.73 7.82
CA ALA A 313 3.35 16.09 8.74
C ALA A 313 4.00 15.71 10.06
N VAL A 314 5.20 15.10 10.05
CA VAL A 314 5.86 14.59 11.26
C VAL A 314 6.17 15.72 12.26
N PRO A 315 6.78 16.84 11.89
CA PRO A 315 7.02 17.93 12.84
C PRO A 315 5.74 18.51 13.44
N ARG A 316 4.65 18.62 12.66
CA ARG A 316 3.35 19.09 13.17
C ARG A 316 2.76 18.14 14.21
N LEU A 317 2.84 16.82 13.93
CA LEU A 317 2.38 15.80 14.86
C LEU A 317 3.17 15.85 16.17
N LEU A 318 4.49 15.87 16.09
CA LEU A 318 5.36 15.94 17.26
C LEU A 318 5.12 17.21 18.10
N ALA A 319 5.04 18.37 17.45
CA ALA A 319 4.79 19.65 18.12
C ALA A 319 3.44 19.66 18.86
N ARG A 320 2.38 19.03 18.30
CA ARG A 320 1.06 18.93 18.94
C ARG A 320 1.13 18.18 20.27
N HIS A 321 2.09 17.28 20.42
CA HIS A 321 2.29 16.45 21.60
C HIS A 321 3.50 16.88 22.45
N GLY A 322 4.10 18.04 22.16
CA GLY A 322 5.28 18.53 22.90
C GLY A 322 6.52 17.67 22.71
N LEU A 323 6.63 16.96 21.61
CA LEU A 323 7.76 16.11 21.23
C LEU A 323 8.64 16.81 20.18
N THR A 324 9.92 16.39 20.08
CA THR A 324 10.89 16.93 19.11
C THR A 324 11.46 15.81 18.23
#